data_3a005cbc25dbabbee7fc8b906d1a40e3
#
_entry.id   3a005cbc25dbabbee7fc8b906d1a40e3
#
_cell.length_a   1.000
_cell.length_b   1.000
_cell.length_c   1.000
_cell.angle_alpha   90.00
_cell.angle_beta   90.00
_cell.angle_gamma   90.00
#
_symmetry.space_group_name_H-M   'P 1'
#
loop_
_entity.id
_entity.type
_entity.pdbx_description
1 polymer ?
#
loop_
_entity_poly.entity_id
_entity_poly.type
_entity_poly.pdbx_seq_one_letter_code
_entity_poly.pdbx_strand_id
1 'polypeptide(L)'
;MSGHSKWSTIKHKKEINDIKKGKVFSKLSVEITHAAKNGGGDPEMNPTLRLYIDKAKAAGFPIDRIEKAIEKGVGGGDSGVTYEEITFEGFGHEGIQILVDVLTDNRNRTVAELRRLFEEIGGRMAENGSVSWNFDTKGLIIIRSGHMKKSEKFGGQDEYIRENREEVMMKLMDIDGIEDMKETDLDGVEGVEIYTKFSNLAHVRDAILKLGYVIEEADIIKEPKVTKQLSGSDFVKAQEGLERLDDYDDVQNVWSNLEEVN
;
A
#
# COMPACT_ATOMS: atom_id res chain seq x y z
N MET A 1 -5.47 -17.61 -10.74
CA MET A 1 -5.36 -16.85 -9.48
C MET A 1 -4.35 -15.73 -9.70
N SER A 2 -4.75 -14.49 -9.53
CA SER A 2 -3.91 -13.34 -9.83
C SER A 2 -2.84 -13.17 -8.73
N GLY A 3 -1.55 -13.19 -9.10
CA GLY A 3 -0.41 -13.14 -8.16
C GLY A 3 -0.20 -11.78 -7.46
N HIS A 4 -0.94 -10.74 -7.86
CA HIS A 4 -0.78 -9.38 -7.35
C HIS A 4 -1.35 -9.21 -5.95
N SER A 5 -2.44 -9.87 -5.66
CA SER A 5 -3.07 -9.97 -4.35
C SER A 5 -2.17 -10.65 -3.32
N LYS A 6 -1.27 -11.54 -3.76
CA LYS A 6 -0.44 -12.35 -2.86
C LYS A 6 0.68 -11.54 -2.21
N TRP A 7 1.26 -10.54 -2.90
CA TRP A 7 2.30 -9.69 -2.29
C TRP A 7 1.71 -8.70 -1.27
N SER A 8 0.60 -8.05 -1.59
CA SER A 8 -0.11 -7.21 -0.62
C SER A 8 -0.62 -8.04 0.56
N THR A 9 -1.14 -9.24 0.30
CA THR A 9 -1.62 -10.19 1.33
C THR A 9 -0.47 -10.76 2.17
N ILE A 10 0.73 -10.98 1.60
CA ILE A 10 1.92 -11.41 2.35
C ILE A 10 2.42 -10.28 3.26
N LYS A 11 2.33 -9.03 2.81
CA LYS A 11 2.64 -7.86 3.64
C LYS A 11 1.73 -7.78 4.88
N HIS A 12 0.47 -8.21 4.77
CA HIS A 12 -0.49 -8.26 5.88
C HIS A 12 -0.37 -9.52 6.78
N LYS A 13 0.08 -10.66 6.24
CA LYS A 13 0.18 -11.93 7.00
C LYS A 13 1.37 -12.03 7.95
N LYS A 14 2.33 -11.11 7.88
CA LYS A 14 3.43 -11.10 8.84
C LYS A 14 2.95 -10.51 10.16
N GLU A 15 2.84 -11.34 11.20
CA GLU A 15 2.77 -10.87 12.60
C GLU A 15 3.77 -9.73 12.78
N ILE A 16 3.24 -8.52 13.01
CA ILE A 16 4.04 -7.32 13.16
C ILE A 16 4.76 -7.45 14.50
N ASN A 17 5.97 -7.97 14.49
CA ASN A 17 6.88 -7.89 15.61
C ASN A 17 7.12 -6.42 15.99
N ASP A 18 7.35 -6.10 17.27
CA ASP A 18 7.48 -4.70 17.74
C ASP A 18 8.55 -3.89 16.99
N ILE A 19 9.60 -4.55 16.48
CA ILE A 19 10.62 -3.94 15.61
C ILE A 19 10.01 -3.51 14.25
N LYS A 20 9.13 -4.34 13.68
CA LYS A 20 8.45 -4.02 12.41
C LYS A 20 7.40 -2.91 12.59
N LYS A 21 6.71 -2.87 13.75
CA LYS A 21 5.80 -1.75 14.07
C LYS A 21 6.54 -0.41 14.10
N GLY A 22 7.74 -0.36 14.68
CA GLY A 22 8.57 0.83 14.71
C GLY A 22 8.89 1.35 13.30
N LYS A 23 9.27 0.46 12.38
CA LYS A 23 9.54 0.81 10.97
C LYS A 23 8.28 1.30 10.25
N VAL A 24 7.15 0.60 10.39
CA VAL A 24 5.86 1.00 9.81
C VAL A 24 5.46 2.40 10.31
N PHE A 25 5.59 2.66 11.61
CA PHE A 25 5.27 3.96 12.18
C PHE A 25 6.21 5.07 11.70
N SER A 26 7.50 4.76 11.48
CA SER A 26 8.45 5.70 10.90
C SER A 26 8.07 6.07 9.47
N LYS A 27 7.80 5.07 8.61
CA LYS A 27 7.36 5.28 7.22
C LYS A 27 6.08 6.12 7.19
N LEU A 28 5.03 5.74 7.93
CA LEU A 28 3.76 6.48 8.01
C LEU A 28 3.95 7.93 8.50
N SER A 29 4.82 8.17 9.48
CA SER A 29 5.10 9.53 9.96
C SER A 29 5.71 10.40 8.85
N VAL A 30 6.61 9.85 8.04
CA VAL A 30 7.25 10.57 6.93
C VAL A 30 6.25 10.83 5.81
N GLU A 31 5.43 9.82 5.45
CA GLU A 31 4.36 9.95 4.44
C GLU A 31 3.32 11.02 4.83
N ILE A 32 2.85 11.02 6.09
CA ILE A 32 1.92 12.03 6.61
C ILE A 32 2.54 13.43 6.55
N THR A 33 3.80 13.57 6.98
CA THR A 33 4.52 14.86 6.95
C THR A 33 4.64 15.36 5.50
N HIS A 34 5.01 14.49 4.57
CA HIS A 34 5.16 14.83 3.15
C HIS A 34 3.82 15.20 2.51
N ALA A 35 2.77 14.41 2.75
CA ALA A 35 1.43 14.68 2.25
C ALA A 35 0.88 16.02 2.78
N ALA A 36 1.07 16.31 4.07
CA ALA A 36 0.66 17.57 4.68
C ALA A 36 1.43 18.78 4.11
N LYS A 37 2.72 18.60 3.82
CA LYS A 37 3.55 19.64 3.19
C LYS A 37 3.10 20.00 1.78
N ASN A 38 2.72 19.01 0.99
CA ASN A 38 2.38 19.19 -0.43
C ASN A 38 0.93 19.61 -0.66
N GLY A 39 0.00 19.13 0.17
CA GLY A 39 -1.44 19.33 -0.04
C GLY A 39 -2.16 20.08 1.11
N GLY A 40 -1.42 20.52 2.13
CA GLY A 40 -2.00 21.13 3.32
C GLY A 40 -2.41 20.15 4.41
N GLY A 41 -2.59 20.65 5.65
CA GLY A 41 -2.85 19.83 6.84
C GLY A 41 -4.30 19.45 7.09
N ASP A 42 -5.22 19.86 6.22
CA ASP A 42 -6.64 19.53 6.34
C ASP A 42 -6.94 18.24 5.54
N PRO A 43 -7.25 17.12 6.21
CA PRO A 43 -7.54 15.86 5.52
C PRO A 43 -8.82 15.90 4.67
N GLU A 44 -9.76 16.83 4.92
CA GLU A 44 -10.95 16.99 4.07
C GLU A 44 -10.61 17.62 2.71
N MET A 45 -9.54 18.43 2.66
CA MET A 45 -9.06 19.09 1.47
C MET A 45 -7.86 18.37 0.83
N ASN A 46 -7.27 17.38 1.53
CA ASN A 46 -6.09 16.65 1.10
C ASN A 46 -6.35 15.13 1.12
N PRO A 47 -6.87 14.54 0.02
CA PRO A 47 -7.20 13.11 -0.04
C PRO A 47 -6.01 12.17 0.22
N THR A 48 -4.81 12.57 -0.18
CA THR A 48 -3.57 11.81 0.08
C THR A 48 -3.24 11.78 1.57
N LEU A 49 -3.34 12.93 2.24
CA LEU A 49 -3.15 13.00 3.69
C LEU A 49 -4.20 12.15 4.43
N ARG A 50 -5.46 12.23 4.02
CA ARG A 50 -6.54 11.42 4.58
C ARG A 50 -6.26 9.93 4.45
N LEU A 51 -5.79 9.47 3.28
CA LEU A 51 -5.41 8.08 3.05
C LEU A 51 -4.33 7.62 4.04
N TYR A 52 -3.25 8.40 4.22
CA TYR A 52 -2.17 8.05 5.16
C TYR A 52 -2.60 8.12 6.62
N ILE A 53 -3.49 9.03 6.99
CA ILE A 53 -4.08 9.07 8.34
C ILE A 53 -4.90 7.81 8.61
N ASP A 54 -5.72 7.38 7.66
CA ASP A 54 -6.54 6.18 7.79
C ASP A 54 -5.66 4.92 7.91
N LYS A 55 -4.61 4.81 7.09
CA LYS A 55 -3.59 3.75 7.21
C LYS A 55 -2.91 3.76 8.58
N ALA A 56 -2.51 4.94 9.06
CA ALA A 56 -1.85 5.09 10.35
C ALA A 56 -2.76 4.65 11.51
N LYS A 57 -4.04 5.03 11.47
CA LYS A 57 -5.05 4.59 12.45
C LYS A 57 -5.25 3.08 12.41
N ALA A 58 -5.37 2.49 11.22
CA ALA A 58 -5.51 1.04 11.04
C ALA A 58 -4.28 0.28 11.58
N ALA A 59 -3.08 0.82 11.42
CA ALA A 59 -1.85 0.27 11.97
C ALA A 59 -1.69 0.49 13.51
N GLY A 60 -2.61 1.22 14.15
CA GLY A 60 -2.53 1.55 15.58
C GLY A 60 -1.50 2.63 15.89
N PHE A 61 -1.16 3.49 14.92
CA PHE A 61 -0.26 4.62 15.14
C PHE A 61 -0.93 5.64 16.08
N PRO A 62 -0.24 6.11 17.14
CA PRO A 62 -0.85 7.02 18.13
C PRO A 62 -1.31 8.35 17.49
N ILE A 63 -2.51 8.81 17.85
CA ILE A 63 -3.15 10.00 17.27
C ILE A 63 -2.29 11.26 17.50
N ASP A 64 -1.68 11.41 18.69
CA ASP A 64 -0.80 12.52 19.00
C ASP A 64 0.44 12.59 18.09
N ARG A 65 0.90 11.43 17.61
CA ARG A 65 2.01 11.36 16.64
C ARG A 65 1.55 11.68 15.21
N ILE A 66 0.33 11.30 14.84
CA ILE A 66 -0.28 11.71 13.56
C ILE A 66 -0.39 13.24 13.51
N GLU A 67 -0.93 13.86 14.57
CA GLU A 67 -1.06 15.32 14.66
C GLU A 67 0.29 16.03 14.55
N LYS A 68 1.30 15.56 15.28
CA LYS A 68 2.68 16.09 15.19
C LYS A 68 3.29 15.95 13.80
N ALA A 69 3.02 14.84 13.09
CA ALA A 69 3.50 14.65 11.72
C ALA A 69 2.83 15.66 10.76
N ILE A 70 1.53 15.92 10.93
CA ILE A 70 0.81 16.94 10.17
C ILE A 70 1.36 18.34 10.47
N GLU A 71 1.49 18.71 11.74
CA GLU A 71 2.06 19.99 12.16
C GLU A 71 3.46 20.22 11.59
N LYS A 72 4.31 19.19 11.61
CA LYS A 72 5.65 19.25 11.01
C LYS A 72 5.59 19.49 9.50
N GLY A 73 4.60 18.94 8.81
CA GLY A 73 4.40 19.14 7.37
C GLY A 73 3.96 20.57 7.02
N VAL A 74 2.97 21.12 7.75
CA VAL A 74 2.40 22.44 7.45
C VAL A 74 3.13 23.59 8.14
N GLY A 75 3.74 23.33 9.27
CA GLY A 75 4.28 24.38 10.15
C GLY A 75 5.58 25.01 9.69
N GLY A 76 6.15 24.60 8.57
CA GLY A 76 7.43 25.12 8.12
C GLY A 76 8.51 25.02 9.20
N GLY A 77 8.37 24.01 10.08
CA GLY A 77 9.31 23.82 11.20
C GLY A 77 10.74 23.85 10.68
N ASP A 78 11.56 24.59 11.39
CA ASP A 78 12.97 24.93 11.13
C ASP A 78 13.93 23.72 11.00
N SER A 79 13.37 22.54 10.65
CA SER A 79 14.14 21.30 10.52
C SER A 79 15.00 21.25 9.25
N GLY A 80 14.86 22.21 8.32
CA GLY A 80 15.67 22.27 7.10
C GLY A 80 15.62 21.02 6.21
N VAL A 81 14.94 19.96 6.66
CA VAL A 81 14.84 18.66 5.99
C VAL A 81 13.76 18.73 4.93
N THR A 82 14.18 18.60 3.67
CA THR A 82 13.25 18.47 2.54
C THR A 82 13.30 17.02 2.07
N TYR A 83 12.15 16.35 2.11
CA TYR A 83 12.02 15.02 1.54
C TYR A 83 11.76 15.10 0.04
N GLU A 84 12.42 14.24 -0.72
CA GLU A 84 12.23 14.03 -2.15
C GLU A 84 11.60 12.65 -2.37
N GLU A 85 10.50 12.60 -3.13
CA GLU A 85 9.86 11.35 -3.54
C GLU A 85 10.45 10.93 -4.89
N ILE A 86 10.99 9.70 -4.95
CA ILE A 86 11.66 9.16 -6.13
C ILE A 86 11.25 7.71 -6.32
N THR A 87 10.94 7.33 -7.56
CA THR A 87 10.82 5.91 -7.94
C THR A 87 12.12 5.46 -8.61
N PHE A 88 12.76 4.44 -8.06
CA PHE A 88 13.89 3.75 -8.68
C PHE A 88 13.43 2.47 -9.38
N GLU A 89 14.14 2.14 -10.45
CA GLU A 89 13.87 0.99 -11.29
C GLU A 89 15.02 -0.01 -11.22
N GLY A 90 14.70 -1.30 -11.33
CA GLY A 90 15.72 -2.33 -11.33
C GLY A 90 15.21 -3.71 -11.73
N PHE A 91 16.14 -4.61 -11.81
CA PHE A 91 15.91 -6.03 -12.05
C PHE A 91 16.44 -6.81 -10.84
N GLY A 92 15.65 -7.76 -10.35
CA GLY A 92 16.04 -8.68 -9.27
C GLY A 92 16.43 -10.05 -9.79
N HIS A 93 16.38 -11.05 -8.89
CA HIS A 93 16.69 -12.44 -9.19
C HIS A 93 15.87 -12.93 -10.38
N GLU A 94 16.53 -13.71 -11.30
CA GLU A 94 15.92 -14.19 -12.55
C GLU A 94 15.32 -13.10 -13.44
N GLY A 95 15.71 -11.84 -13.26
CA GLY A 95 15.26 -10.71 -14.07
C GLY A 95 13.83 -10.27 -13.78
N ILE A 96 13.29 -10.52 -12.59
CA ILE A 96 12.05 -9.87 -12.15
C ILE A 96 12.23 -8.36 -12.22
N GLN A 97 11.18 -7.68 -12.65
CA GLN A 97 11.14 -6.23 -12.73
C GLN A 97 10.71 -5.65 -11.40
N ILE A 98 11.42 -4.63 -10.93
CA ILE A 98 11.20 -4.04 -9.61
C ILE A 98 11.12 -2.52 -9.74
N LEU A 99 10.07 -1.93 -9.12
CA LEU A 99 9.99 -0.50 -8.82
C LEU A 99 10.12 -0.31 -7.31
N VAL A 100 10.90 0.69 -6.91
CA VAL A 100 11.12 1.03 -5.50
C VAL A 100 10.74 2.49 -5.30
N ASP A 101 9.65 2.72 -4.58
CA ASP A 101 9.23 4.07 -4.19
C ASP A 101 9.94 4.48 -2.91
N VAL A 102 10.60 5.59 -2.95
CA VAL A 102 11.48 6.11 -1.90
C VAL A 102 11.06 7.52 -1.51
N LEU A 103 11.12 7.79 -0.22
CA LEU A 103 10.97 9.13 0.33
C LEU A 103 12.20 9.43 1.20
N THR A 104 13.11 10.25 0.68
CA THR A 104 14.43 10.49 1.28
C THR A 104 14.77 11.96 1.43
N ASP A 105 15.55 12.26 2.45
CA ASP A 105 16.19 13.57 2.66
C ASP A 105 17.59 13.66 2.01
N ASN A 106 18.12 12.54 1.50
CA ASN A 106 19.45 12.48 0.89
C ASN A 106 19.50 11.46 -0.26
N ARG A 107 19.18 11.95 -1.46
CA ARG A 107 19.18 11.15 -2.69
C ARG A 107 20.48 10.38 -2.94
N ASN A 108 21.64 10.99 -2.69
CA ASN A 108 22.93 10.35 -2.99
C ASN A 108 23.19 9.15 -2.07
N ARG A 109 22.87 9.28 -0.77
CA ARG A 109 22.92 8.19 0.19
C ARG A 109 22.03 7.05 -0.27
N THR A 110 20.77 7.33 -0.58
CA THR A 110 19.77 6.34 -0.98
C THR A 110 20.14 5.63 -2.26
N VAL A 111 20.63 6.34 -3.28
CA VAL A 111 21.10 5.73 -4.55
C VAL A 111 22.25 4.75 -4.29
N ALA A 112 23.21 5.11 -3.44
CA ALA A 112 24.35 4.25 -3.14
C ALA A 112 23.90 2.96 -2.40
N GLU A 113 23.01 3.11 -1.41
CA GLU A 113 22.49 1.97 -0.65
C GLU A 113 21.58 1.06 -1.51
N LEU A 114 20.68 1.64 -2.31
CA LEU A 114 19.84 0.83 -3.20
C LEU A 114 20.69 0.06 -4.23
N ARG A 115 21.73 0.69 -4.79
CA ARG A 115 22.64 -0.03 -5.71
C ARG A 115 23.26 -1.24 -5.04
N ARG A 116 23.78 -1.08 -3.81
CA ARG A 116 24.34 -2.17 -3.02
C ARG A 116 23.29 -3.25 -2.74
N LEU A 117 22.08 -2.87 -2.33
CA LEU A 117 21.00 -3.80 -2.05
C LEU A 117 20.57 -4.59 -3.30
N PHE A 118 20.44 -3.93 -4.45
CA PHE A 118 20.14 -4.61 -5.72
C PHE A 118 21.23 -5.63 -6.10
N GLU A 119 22.50 -5.30 -5.90
CA GLU A 119 23.60 -6.25 -6.14
C GLU A 119 23.56 -7.44 -5.17
N GLU A 120 23.28 -7.21 -3.89
CA GLU A 120 23.16 -8.26 -2.87
C GLU A 120 22.01 -9.24 -3.11
N ILE A 121 20.92 -8.79 -3.73
CA ILE A 121 19.79 -9.66 -4.09
C ILE A 121 19.97 -10.32 -5.46
N GLY A 122 21.17 -10.26 -6.03
CA GLY A 122 21.48 -10.85 -7.35
C GLY A 122 20.86 -10.09 -8.53
N GLY A 123 20.57 -8.81 -8.34
CA GLY A 123 19.97 -7.92 -9.32
C GLY A 123 20.83 -6.72 -9.69
N ARG A 124 20.20 -5.70 -10.25
CA ARG A 124 20.85 -4.43 -10.59
C ARG A 124 19.85 -3.29 -10.68
N MET A 125 20.25 -2.08 -10.32
CA MET A 125 19.50 -0.89 -10.68
C MET A 125 19.49 -0.68 -12.19
N ALA A 126 18.43 -0.09 -12.70
CA ALA A 126 18.23 0.24 -14.10
C ALA A 126 17.99 1.75 -14.29
N GLU A 127 18.07 2.21 -15.53
CA GLU A 127 17.73 3.58 -15.89
C GLU A 127 16.20 3.79 -15.86
N ASN A 128 15.77 5.01 -15.65
CA ASN A 128 14.35 5.36 -15.69
C ASN A 128 13.72 4.97 -17.03
N GLY A 129 12.53 4.36 -16.97
CA GLY A 129 11.82 3.87 -18.14
C GLY A 129 12.15 2.43 -18.52
N SER A 130 13.13 1.79 -17.85
CA SER A 130 13.51 0.40 -18.14
C SER A 130 12.45 -0.61 -17.69
N VAL A 131 11.71 -0.28 -16.64
CA VAL A 131 10.77 -1.18 -15.94
C VAL A 131 9.38 -0.57 -15.83
N SER A 132 9.26 0.74 -15.62
CA SER A 132 8.00 1.45 -15.36
C SER A 132 6.94 1.30 -16.46
N TRP A 133 7.35 1.06 -17.72
CA TRP A 133 6.43 0.79 -18.82
C TRP A 133 5.53 -0.42 -18.59
N ASN A 134 5.98 -1.37 -17.76
CA ASN A 134 5.23 -2.59 -17.43
C ASN A 134 4.23 -2.41 -16.27
N PHE A 135 4.17 -1.24 -15.64
CA PHE A 135 3.32 -1.03 -14.47
C PHE A 135 2.29 0.06 -14.72
N ASP A 136 1.05 -0.21 -14.31
CA ASP A 136 -0.03 0.78 -14.26
C ASP A 136 -0.28 1.20 -12.81
N THR A 137 -0.41 2.49 -12.56
CA THR A 137 -0.79 3.01 -11.24
C THR A 137 -2.30 2.93 -11.09
N LYS A 138 -2.76 2.18 -10.08
CA LYS A 138 -4.18 1.97 -9.77
C LYS A 138 -4.48 2.27 -8.31
N GLY A 139 -5.74 2.51 -8.01
CA GLY A 139 -6.27 2.42 -6.65
C GLY A 139 -6.70 0.99 -6.36
N LEU A 140 -6.35 0.49 -5.19
CA LEU A 140 -6.81 -0.80 -4.65
C LEU A 140 -7.59 -0.55 -3.36
N ILE A 141 -8.75 -1.17 -3.26
CA ILE A 141 -9.53 -1.21 -2.02
C ILE A 141 -9.83 -2.68 -1.74
N ILE A 142 -9.55 -3.13 -0.52
CA ILE A 142 -9.86 -4.48 -0.06
C ILE A 142 -10.92 -4.39 1.03
N ILE A 143 -12.01 -5.13 0.86
CA ILE A 143 -13.10 -5.20 1.83
C ILE A 143 -13.39 -6.62 2.25
N ARG A 144 -13.94 -6.79 3.44
CA ARG A 144 -14.59 -8.05 3.85
C ARG A 144 -16.00 -8.12 3.27
N SER A 145 -16.43 -9.32 2.88
CA SER A 145 -17.80 -9.56 2.42
C SER A 145 -18.77 -9.49 3.58
N GLY A 146 -19.23 -8.30 3.89
CA GLY A 146 -20.17 -8.02 4.99
C GLY A 146 -20.08 -6.57 5.46
N HIS A 147 -21.02 -6.18 6.28
CA HIS A 147 -21.15 -4.84 6.79
C HIS A 147 -21.33 -4.79 8.31
N MET A 148 -21.01 -3.63 8.92
CA MET A 148 -21.24 -3.37 10.33
C MET A 148 -22.68 -2.91 10.53
N LYS A 149 -23.47 -3.66 11.30
CA LYS A 149 -24.79 -3.26 11.77
C LYS A 149 -24.66 -2.59 13.12
N LYS A 150 -25.05 -1.32 13.19
CA LYS A 150 -25.04 -0.56 14.44
C LYS A 150 -26.04 -1.16 15.43
N SER A 151 -25.62 -1.28 16.68
CA SER A 151 -26.48 -1.71 17.76
C SER A 151 -27.58 -0.69 18.00
N GLU A 152 -28.84 -1.15 18.08
CA GLU A 152 -29.99 -0.30 18.46
C GLU A 152 -29.98 0.03 19.95
N LYS A 153 -29.20 -0.70 20.76
CA LYS A 153 -29.12 -0.46 22.21
C LYS A 153 -28.01 0.55 22.52
N PHE A 154 -28.32 1.53 23.32
CA PHE A 154 -27.34 2.49 23.84
C PHE A 154 -26.19 1.75 24.56
N GLY A 155 -24.95 1.90 24.08
CA GLY A 155 -23.79 1.19 24.60
C GLY A 155 -23.66 -0.27 24.13
N GLY A 156 -24.51 -0.74 23.21
CA GLY A 156 -24.37 -2.05 22.59
C GLY A 156 -23.20 -2.10 21.59
N GLN A 157 -22.61 -3.29 21.41
CA GLN A 157 -21.57 -3.49 20.40
C GLN A 157 -22.19 -3.63 19.01
N ASP A 158 -21.57 -3.02 18.00
CA ASP A 158 -21.94 -3.20 16.62
C ASP A 158 -21.62 -4.64 16.18
N GLU A 159 -22.48 -5.24 15.36
CA GLU A 159 -22.37 -6.62 14.91
C GLU A 159 -21.91 -6.66 13.46
N TYR A 160 -20.88 -7.48 13.17
CA TYR A 160 -20.48 -7.74 11.80
C TYR A 160 -21.38 -8.80 11.16
N ILE A 161 -22.12 -8.41 10.13
CA ILE A 161 -22.99 -9.29 9.37
C ILE A 161 -22.30 -9.72 8.09
N ARG A 162 -22.02 -11.01 7.97
CA ARG A 162 -21.44 -11.59 6.74
C ARG A 162 -22.50 -11.58 5.63
N GLU A 163 -22.03 -11.27 4.42
CA GLU A 163 -22.80 -11.36 3.19
C GLU A 163 -22.11 -12.32 2.22
N ASN A 164 -22.87 -12.85 1.27
CA ASN A 164 -22.31 -13.60 0.16
C ASN A 164 -21.47 -12.67 -0.71
N ARG A 165 -20.25 -13.10 -1.06
CA ARG A 165 -19.31 -12.29 -1.84
C ARG A 165 -19.84 -11.86 -3.20
N GLU A 166 -20.55 -12.76 -3.90
CA GLU A 166 -21.13 -12.45 -5.20
C GLU A 166 -22.22 -11.37 -5.09
N GLU A 167 -23.04 -11.40 -4.02
CA GLU A 167 -24.02 -10.35 -3.75
C GLU A 167 -23.38 -9.02 -3.43
N VAL A 168 -22.25 -9.02 -2.68
CA VAL A 168 -21.46 -7.82 -2.40
C VAL A 168 -20.92 -7.25 -3.71
N MET A 169 -20.30 -8.08 -4.56
CA MET A 169 -19.77 -7.64 -5.86
C MET A 169 -20.89 -7.04 -6.74
N MET A 170 -22.08 -7.66 -6.78
CA MET A 170 -23.22 -7.10 -7.51
C MET A 170 -23.64 -5.73 -7.01
N LYS A 171 -23.69 -5.51 -5.68
CA LYS A 171 -24.03 -4.21 -5.10
C LYS A 171 -22.97 -3.13 -5.39
N LEU A 172 -21.70 -3.54 -5.50
CA LEU A 172 -20.60 -2.62 -5.78
C LEU A 172 -20.51 -2.23 -7.26
N MET A 173 -21.05 -3.05 -8.18
CA MET A 173 -21.02 -2.77 -9.62
C MET A 173 -21.71 -1.43 -9.99
N ASP A 174 -22.63 -0.95 -9.17
CA ASP A 174 -23.34 0.33 -9.40
C ASP A 174 -22.50 1.56 -8.97
N ILE A 175 -21.32 1.35 -8.36
CA ILE A 175 -20.43 2.45 -7.97
C ILE A 175 -19.60 2.90 -9.15
N ASP A 176 -19.79 4.16 -9.57
CA ASP A 176 -18.98 4.74 -10.65
C ASP A 176 -17.50 4.85 -10.23
N GLY A 177 -16.62 4.50 -11.17
CA GLY A 177 -15.18 4.57 -10.98
C GLY A 177 -14.51 3.26 -10.59
N ILE A 178 -15.25 2.17 -10.40
CA ILE A 178 -14.68 0.81 -10.30
C ILE A 178 -14.30 0.33 -11.71
N GLU A 179 -13.07 -0.16 -11.88
CA GLU A 179 -12.57 -0.72 -13.13
C GLU A 179 -12.64 -2.25 -13.16
N ASP A 180 -12.32 -2.89 -12.03
CA ASP A 180 -12.30 -4.35 -11.91
C ASP A 180 -12.53 -4.76 -10.46
N MET A 181 -13.02 -5.99 -10.26
CA MET A 181 -13.19 -6.59 -8.95
C MET A 181 -12.71 -8.04 -8.99
N LYS A 182 -11.96 -8.45 -7.96
CA LYS A 182 -11.46 -9.82 -7.81
C LYS A 182 -11.85 -10.38 -6.46
N GLU A 183 -12.04 -11.67 -6.44
CA GLU A 183 -12.27 -12.40 -5.20
C GLU A 183 -10.97 -12.54 -4.40
N THR A 184 -11.06 -12.36 -3.09
CA THR A 184 -9.94 -12.57 -2.18
C THR A 184 -10.39 -13.30 -0.91
N ASP A 185 -9.44 -13.80 -0.14
CA ASP A 185 -9.65 -14.40 1.18
C ASP A 185 -8.77 -13.68 2.20
N LEU A 186 -9.38 -13.23 3.27
CA LEU A 186 -8.75 -12.46 4.35
C LEU A 186 -8.77 -13.31 5.63
N ASP A 187 -7.79 -14.21 5.77
CA ASP A 187 -7.67 -15.13 6.92
C ASP A 187 -8.93 -15.98 7.17
N GLY A 188 -9.47 -16.56 6.09
CA GLY A 188 -10.67 -17.39 6.14
C GLY A 188 -11.98 -16.61 6.13
N VAL A 189 -11.91 -15.31 5.88
CA VAL A 189 -13.10 -14.47 5.63
C VAL A 189 -13.10 -14.05 4.16
N GLU A 190 -14.21 -14.31 3.49
CA GLU A 190 -14.39 -13.87 2.10
C GLU A 190 -14.26 -12.35 1.98
N GLY A 191 -13.58 -11.91 0.94
CA GLY A 191 -13.36 -10.50 0.66
C GLY A 191 -13.41 -10.20 -0.83
N VAL A 192 -13.38 -8.92 -1.16
CA VAL A 192 -13.33 -8.40 -2.53
C VAL A 192 -12.21 -7.39 -2.65
N GLU A 193 -11.36 -7.57 -3.65
CA GLU A 193 -10.42 -6.57 -4.13
C GLU A 193 -11.09 -5.73 -5.21
N ILE A 194 -11.02 -4.42 -5.07
CA ILE A 194 -11.65 -3.45 -5.95
C ILE A 194 -10.57 -2.57 -6.54
N TYR A 195 -10.48 -2.56 -7.85
CA TYR A 195 -9.50 -1.79 -8.60
C TYR A 195 -10.14 -0.57 -9.22
N THR A 196 -9.47 0.57 -9.11
CA THR A 196 -9.95 1.86 -9.62
C THR A 196 -8.82 2.59 -10.35
N LYS A 197 -9.15 3.62 -11.13
CA LYS A 197 -8.15 4.63 -11.46
C LYS A 197 -7.68 5.31 -10.18
N PHE A 198 -6.41 5.68 -10.14
CA PHE A 198 -5.86 6.43 -9.02
C PHE A 198 -6.74 7.63 -8.63
N SER A 199 -7.23 8.41 -9.62
CA SER A 199 -8.08 9.58 -9.39
C SER A 199 -9.43 9.28 -8.72
N ASN A 200 -9.91 8.04 -8.84
CA ASN A 200 -11.22 7.62 -8.35
C ASN A 200 -11.16 6.91 -6.99
N LEU A 201 -9.96 6.59 -6.49
CA LEU A 201 -9.76 5.83 -5.25
C LEU A 201 -10.54 6.43 -4.08
N ALA A 202 -10.40 7.74 -3.84
CA ALA A 202 -11.09 8.41 -2.73
C ALA A 202 -12.62 8.37 -2.88
N HIS A 203 -13.13 8.62 -4.11
CA HIS A 203 -14.55 8.58 -4.38
C HIS A 203 -15.16 7.20 -4.15
N VAL A 204 -14.54 6.15 -4.71
CA VAL A 204 -15.00 4.77 -4.57
C VAL A 204 -14.92 4.31 -3.12
N ARG A 205 -13.82 4.62 -2.41
CA ARG A 205 -13.67 4.35 -0.98
C ARG A 205 -14.82 4.95 -0.16
N ASP A 206 -15.13 6.22 -0.38
CA ASP A 206 -16.18 6.91 0.36
C ASP A 206 -17.57 6.36 0.02
N ALA A 207 -17.81 5.91 -1.21
CA ALA A 207 -19.04 5.24 -1.61
C ALA A 207 -19.21 3.88 -0.90
N ILE A 208 -18.13 3.09 -0.83
CA ILE A 208 -18.10 1.79 -0.12
C ILE A 208 -18.37 1.97 1.37
N LEU A 209 -17.77 2.98 2.01
CA LEU A 209 -18.00 3.29 3.43
C LEU A 209 -19.47 3.71 3.69
N LYS A 210 -20.10 4.45 2.77
CA LYS A 210 -21.53 4.83 2.88
C LYS A 210 -22.46 3.63 2.80
N LEU A 211 -22.08 2.57 2.09
CA LEU A 211 -22.80 1.30 2.07
C LEU A 211 -22.61 0.47 3.35
N GLY A 212 -21.70 0.90 4.26
CA GLY A 212 -21.46 0.26 5.55
C GLY A 212 -20.44 -0.89 5.49
N TYR A 213 -19.76 -1.09 4.35
CA TYR A 213 -18.73 -2.12 4.26
C TYR A 213 -17.46 -1.75 5.03
N VAL A 214 -16.80 -2.79 5.56
CA VAL A 214 -15.52 -2.63 6.29
C VAL A 214 -14.38 -2.68 5.29
N ILE A 215 -13.64 -1.57 5.19
CA ILE A 215 -12.44 -1.49 4.38
C ILE A 215 -11.25 -1.99 5.22
N GLU A 216 -10.61 -3.05 4.75
CA GLU A 216 -9.38 -3.57 5.36
C GLU A 216 -8.16 -2.82 4.87
N GLU A 217 -8.15 -2.44 3.58
CA GLU A 217 -7.08 -1.71 2.96
C GLU A 217 -7.60 -0.77 1.88
N ALA A 218 -7.00 0.40 1.77
CA ALA A 218 -7.13 1.28 0.62
C ALA A 218 -5.76 1.86 0.31
N ASP A 219 -5.25 1.63 -0.90
CA ASP A 219 -3.90 2.03 -1.30
C ASP A 219 -3.78 2.38 -2.78
N ILE A 220 -2.69 3.07 -3.10
CA ILE A 220 -2.22 3.26 -4.47
C ILE A 220 -1.22 2.15 -4.75
N ILE A 221 -1.47 1.37 -5.79
CA ILE A 221 -0.59 0.27 -6.20
C ILE A 221 -0.04 0.48 -7.60
N LYS A 222 1.07 -0.20 -7.90
CA LYS A 222 1.62 -0.33 -9.25
C LYS A 222 1.45 -1.77 -9.71
N GLU A 223 0.42 -2.01 -10.54
CA GLU A 223 0.09 -3.34 -11.05
C GLU A 223 0.87 -3.62 -12.33
N PRO A 224 1.64 -4.73 -12.42
CA PRO A 224 2.34 -5.09 -13.65
C PRO A 224 1.38 -5.62 -14.72
N LYS A 225 1.62 -5.23 -15.96
CA LYS A 225 0.90 -5.71 -17.16
C LYS A 225 1.31 -7.12 -17.56
N VAL A 226 2.60 -7.42 -17.38
CA VAL A 226 3.19 -8.71 -17.69
C VAL A 226 3.94 -9.23 -16.47
N THR A 227 3.53 -10.38 -15.98
CA THR A 227 4.14 -11.06 -14.85
C THR A 227 5.32 -11.92 -15.25
N LYS A 228 6.25 -12.13 -14.33
CA LYS A 228 7.34 -13.10 -14.42
C LYS A 228 7.07 -14.24 -13.46
N GLN A 229 6.81 -15.40 -14.04
CA GLN A 229 6.52 -16.61 -13.27
C GLN A 229 7.80 -17.27 -12.78
N LEU A 230 7.90 -17.47 -11.47
CA LEU A 230 8.95 -18.24 -10.83
C LEU A 230 8.34 -19.30 -9.91
N SER A 231 9.10 -20.37 -9.65
CA SER A 231 8.67 -21.45 -8.75
C SER A 231 9.79 -21.89 -7.82
N GLY A 232 9.45 -22.62 -6.78
CA GLY A 232 10.40 -23.25 -5.86
C GLY A 232 11.42 -22.27 -5.27
N SER A 233 12.71 -22.65 -5.34
CA SER A 233 13.80 -21.87 -4.74
C SER A 233 14.00 -20.49 -5.36
N ASP A 234 13.68 -20.32 -6.65
CA ASP A 234 13.89 -19.04 -7.33
C ASP A 234 12.80 -18.04 -6.95
N PHE A 235 11.56 -18.52 -6.74
CA PHE A 235 10.51 -17.69 -6.17
C PHE A 235 10.86 -17.22 -4.74
N VAL A 236 11.33 -18.14 -3.88
CA VAL A 236 11.72 -17.80 -2.50
C VAL A 236 12.85 -16.77 -2.47
N LYS A 237 13.90 -16.96 -3.27
CA LYS A 237 15.01 -15.98 -3.35
C LYS A 237 14.55 -14.62 -3.85
N ALA A 238 13.70 -14.60 -4.88
CA ALA A 238 13.13 -13.36 -5.39
C ALA A 238 12.32 -12.63 -4.31
N GLN A 239 11.49 -13.36 -3.57
CA GLN A 239 10.67 -12.82 -2.47
C GLN A 239 11.54 -12.27 -1.33
N GLU A 240 12.56 -13.01 -0.88
CA GLU A 240 13.52 -12.55 0.13
C GLU A 240 14.25 -11.28 -0.32
N GLY A 241 14.57 -11.18 -1.62
CA GLY A 241 15.17 -9.99 -2.19
C GLY A 241 14.25 -8.77 -2.13
N LEU A 242 12.96 -8.94 -2.45
CA LEU A 242 11.96 -7.86 -2.33
C LEU A 242 11.77 -7.41 -0.88
N GLU A 243 11.72 -8.36 0.07
CA GLU A 243 11.64 -8.05 1.50
C GLU A 243 12.84 -7.25 1.99
N ARG A 244 14.05 -7.58 1.50
CA ARG A 244 15.28 -6.88 1.85
C ARG A 244 15.30 -5.43 1.33
N LEU A 245 14.74 -5.17 0.15
CA LEU A 245 14.57 -3.81 -0.37
C LEU A 245 13.54 -3.04 0.47
N ASP A 246 12.40 -3.67 0.82
CA ASP A 246 11.35 -3.03 1.63
C ASP A 246 11.81 -2.72 3.07
N ASP A 247 12.79 -3.47 3.57
CA ASP A 247 13.37 -3.25 4.90
C ASP A 247 14.25 -1.99 4.99
N TYR A 248 14.62 -1.35 3.88
CA TYR A 248 15.42 -0.13 3.91
C TYR A 248 14.56 1.08 4.30
N ASP A 249 15.05 1.89 5.23
CA ASP A 249 14.26 2.94 5.91
C ASP A 249 13.68 4.01 4.96
N ASP A 250 14.42 4.38 3.91
CA ASP A 250 13.97 5.38 2.93
C ASP A 250 12.93 4.79 1.94
N VAL A 251 12.81 3.46 1.83
CA VAL A 251 11.87 2.78 0.92
C VAL A 251 10.47 2.81 1.52
N GLN A 252 9.50 3.29 0.77
CA GLN A 252 8.10 3.28 1.14
C GLN A 252 7.38 2.04 0.62
N ASN A 253 7.56 1.75 -0.68
CA ASN A 253 6.94 0.60 -1.32
C ASN A 253 7.92 -0.07 -2.29
N VAL A 254 7.79 -1.39 -2.41
CA VAL A 254 8.46 -2.21 -3.43
C VAL A 254 7.39 -2.89 -4.27
N TRP A 255 7.45 -2.70 -5.57
CA TRP A 255 6.54 -3.30 -6.54
C TRP A 255 7.32 -4.24 -7.44
N SER A 256 6.74 -5.38 -7.78
CA SER A 256 7.39 -6.30 -8.71
C SER A 256 6.39 -6.98 -9.63
N ASN A 257 6.91 -7.55 -10.71
CA ASN A 257 6.14 -8.39 -11.60
C ASN A 257 6.27 -9.90 -11.28
N LEU A 258 6.74 -10.23 -10.07
CA LEU A 258 6.89 -11.61 -9.61
C LEU A 258 5.51 -12.28 -9.44
N GLU A 259 5.37 -13.47 -10.00
CA GLU A 259 4.21 -14.35 -9.84
C GLU A 259 4.68 -15.76 -9.46
N GLU A 260 4.02 -16.36 -8.46
CA GLU A 260 4.30 -17.75 -8.07
C GLU A 260 3.56 -18.72 -8.96
N VAL A 261 4.29 -19.71 -9.47
CA VAL A 261 3.70 -20.87 -10.15
C VAL A 261 3.92 -22.09 -9.29
N ASN A 262 2.83 -22.83 -9.02
CA ASN A 262 2.85 -24.08 -8.28
C ASN A 262 3.38 -25.23 -9.14
#